data_04d0839294cae86b4c8fa2da935c5ce8
#
_entry.id   04d0839294cae86b4c8fa2da935c5ce8
#
_cell.length_a   1.000
_cell.length_b   1.000
_cell.length_c   1.000
_cell.angle_alpha   90.00
_cell.angle_beta   90.00
_cell.angle_gamma   90.00
#
_symmetry.space_group_name_H-M   'P 1'
#
loop_
_entity.id
_entity.type
_entity.pdbx_description
1 polymer ?
#
loop_
_entity_poly.entity_id
_entity_poly.type
_entity_poly.pdbx_seq_one_letter_code
_entity_poly.pdbx_strand_id
1 'polypeptide(L)'
;MNILILGGGGREHALAWAIKQNPKCDRLIVAPGNAGIAAIAECAALNPEDGAEVVAFCEENAVDFVVVGPEAPLAAGVADALRGAGILCFGPSAEAARLESSKSFTKEVCDAAGAPTAGWARFSDLDAAKAHVRAQGAPIVVTADGLAAGKGVIVAMTLDEALAALDEIFGGTIDQSFRPSVD
;
A
#
# COMPACT_ATOMS: atom_id res chain seq x y z
N MET A 1 -9.09 2.95 26.59
CA MET A 1 -7.92 2.96 25.69
C MET A 1 -8.00 4.19 24.78
N ASN A 2 -6.89 4.89 24.64
CA ASN A 2 -6.71 5.92 23.63
C ASN A 2 -6.24 5.27 22.34
N ILE A 3 -7.00 5.42 21.26
CA ILE A 3 -6.76 4.72 19.98
C ILE A 3 -6.46 5.75 18.91
N LEU A 4 -5.39 5.52 18.14
CA LEU A 4 -5.05 6.27 16.94
C LEU A 4 -5.34 5.41 15.71
N ILE A 5 -6.04 5.98 14.72
CA ILE A 5 -6.16 5.38 13.39
C ILE A 5 -5.33 6.22 12.43
N LEU A 6 -4.43 5.59 11.69
CA LEU A 6 -3.69 6.24 10.61
C LEU A 6 -4.44 6.09 9.29
N GLY A 7 -4.61 7.20 8.58
CA GLY A 7 -5.29 7.30 7.31
C GLY A 7 -6.49 8.23 7.32
N GLY A 8 -7.14 8.41 6.16
CA GLY A 8 -8.24 9.36 6.00
C GLY A 8 -9.27 8.96 4.93
N GLY A 9 -9.27 7.69 4.53
CA GLY A 9 -10.20 7.16 3.52
C GLY A 9 -11.54 6.67 4.10
N GLY A 10 -12.36 6.09 3.24
CA GLY A 10 -13.64 5.50 3.63
C GLY A 10 -13.47 4.28 4.54
N ARG A 11 -12.39 3.52 4.39
CA ARG A 11 -12.02 2.40 5.28
C ARG A 11 -11.79 2.89 6.70
N GLU A 12 -10.97 3.92 6.85
CA GLU A 12 -10.65 4.50 8.15
C GLU A 12 -11.87 5.15 8.80
N HIS A 13 -12.78 5.74 8.00
CA HIS A 13 -14.06 6.25 8.51
C HIS A 13 -14.94 5.12 9.07
N ALA A 14 -15.04 3.99 8.37
CA ALA A 14 -15.78 2.83 8.84
C ALA A 14 -15.19 2.22 10.12
N LEU A 15 -13.85 2.13 10.17
CA LEU A 15 -13.11 1.68 11.37
C LEU A 15 -13.35 2.64 12.55
N ALA A 16 -13.25 3.95 12.33
CA ALA A 16 -13.50 4.96 13.36
C ALA A 16 -14.93 4.86 13.91
N TRP A 17 -15.91 4.73 13.01
CA TRP A 17 -17.31 4.56 13.41
C TRP A 17 -17.53 3.31 14.27
N ALA A 18 -16.95 2.18 13.88
CA ALA A 18 -17.08 0.93 14.62
C ALA A 18 -16.34 0.96 15.97
N ILE A 19 -15.11 1.46 16.00
CA ILE A 19 -14.28 1.54 17.21
C ILE A 19 -14.90 2.47 18.25
N LYS A 20 -15.45 3.61 17.83
CA LYS A 20 -16.09 4.58 18.73
C LYS A 20 -17.25 3.98 19.52
N GLN A 21 -17.93 2.97 19.00
CA GLN A 21 -19.04 2.32 19.68
C GLN A 21 -18.59 1.34 20.78
N ASN A 22 -17.29 1.02 20.82
CA ASN A 22 -16.77 0.11 21.81
C ASN A 22 -16.53 0.83 23.16
N PRO A 23 -17.11 0.36 24.27
CA PRO A 23 -16.95 1.01 25.57
C PRO A 23 -15.52 0.99 26.12
N LYS A 24 -14.60 0.26 25.50
CA LYS A 24 -13.17 0.29 25.84
C LYS A 24 -12.42 1.43 25.14
N CYS A 25 -13.03 2.13 24.19
CA CYS A 25 -12.45 3.29 23.51
C CYS A 25 -12.77 4.55 24.32
N ASP A 26 -11.81 5.08 25.06
CA ASP A 26 -11.97 6.31 25.84
C ASP A 26 -11.76 7.54 24.96
N ARG A 27 -10.75 7.52 24.08
CA ARG A 27 -10.43 8.59 23.12
C ARG A 27 -10.09 7.99 21.75
N LEU A 28 -10.64 8.56 20.70
CA LEU A 28 -10.38 8.15 19.34
C LEU A 28 -9.82 9.32 18.53
N ILE A 29 -8.61 9.15 18.02
CA ILE A 29 -7.91 10.10 17.16
C ILE A 29 -7.72 9.45 15.78
N VAL A 30 -7.86 10.21 14.71
CA VAL A 30 -7.62 9.76 13.34
C VAL A 30 -6.70 10.75 12.62
N ALA A 31 -5.62 10.29 12.02
CA ALA A 31 -4.63 11.13 11.39
C ALA A 31 -4.31 10.67 9.94
N PRO A 32 -4.44 11.56 8.95
CA PRO A 32 -4.95 12.94 9.03
C PRO A 32 -6.47 13.02 9.18
N GLY A 33 -7.22 11.93 8.95
CA GLY A 33 -8.67 11.91 8.94
C GLY A 33 -9.29 12.60 7.70
N ASN A 34 -10.58 12.89 7.79
CA ASN A 34 -11.34 13.63 6.78
C ASN A 34 -12.57 14.32 7.42
N ALA A 35 -13.30 15.12 6.64
CA ALA A 35 -14.47 15.85 7.15
C ALA A 35 -15.58 14.95 7.76
N GLY A 36 -15.79 13.75 7.21
CA GLY A 36 -16.73 12.78 7.76
C GLY A 36 -16.26 12.20 9.10
N ILE A 37 -14.98 11.89 9.20
CA ILE A 37 -14.35 11.40 10.43
C ILE A 37 -14.37 12.48 11.52
N ALA A 38 -14.13 13.75 11.17
CA ALA A 38 -14.15 14.87 12.10
C ALA A 38 -15.53 15.07 12.80
N ALA A 39 -16.61 14.55 12.22
CA ALA A 39 -17.92 14.55 12.86
C ALA A 39 -18.06 13.51 14.00
N ILE A 40 -17.16 12.50 14.05
CA ILE A 40 -17.29 11.38 15.00
C ILE A 40 -16.05 11.15 15.86
N ALA A 41 -14.89 11.66 15.46
CA ALA A 41 -13.61 11.48 16.15
C ALA A 41 -12.76 12.75 16.07
N GLU A 42 -11.70 12.82 16.88
CA GLU A 42 -10.70 13.88 16.80
C GLU A 42 -9.81 13.64 15.56
N CYS A 43 -9.60 14.67 14.73
CA CYS A 43 -8.62 14.60 13.64
C CYS A 43 -7.35 15.36 14.02
N ALA A 44 -6.19 14.77 13.70
CA ALA A 44 -4.88 15.35 13.95
C ALA A 44 -4.06 15.47 12.67
N ALA A 45 -3.35 16.57 12.50
CA ALA A 45 -2.37 16.73 11.43
C ALA A 45 -1.12 15.93 11.79
N LEU A 46 -0.82 14.89 11.01
CA LEU A 46 0.31 13.98 11.22
C LEU A 46 0.65 13.36 9.88
N ASN A 47 1.94 13.20 9.57
CA ASN A 47 2.36 12.40 8.43
C ASN A 47 2.27 10.90 8.80
N PRO A 48 1.31 10.14 8.26
CA PRO A 48 1.12 8.75 8.64
C PRO A 48 2.24 7.81 8.15
N GLU A 49 3.14 8.28 7.28
CA GLU A 49 4.26 7.50 6.73
C GLU A 49 5.59 7.78 7.46
N ASP A 50 5.63 8.76 8.36
CA ASP A 50 6.80 9.03 9.20
C ASP A 50 6.69 8.28 10.54
N GLY A 51 7.39 7.15 10.67
CA GLY A 51 7.35 6.32 11.87
C GLY A 51 7.83 7.04 13.13
N ALA A 52 8.81 7.97 13.02
CA ALA A 52 9.32 8.71 14.15
C ALA A 52 8.31 9.76 14.63
N GLU A 53 7.67 10.48 13.70
CA GLU A 53 6.61 11.43 14.00
C GLU A 53 5.39 10.74 14.63
N VAL A 54 5.01 9.57 14.11
CA VAL A 54 3.89 8.78 14.66
C VAL A 54 4.18 8.29 16.07
N VAL A 55 5.40 7.80 16.34
CA VAL A 55 5.81 7.37 17.70
C VAL A 55 5.76 8.53 18.67
N ALA A 56 6.36 9.67 18.33
CA ALA A 56 6.35 10.86 19.17
C ALA A 56 4.91 11.34 19.47
N PHE A 57 4.07 11.38 18.45
CA PHE A 57 2.65 11.71 18.62
C PHE A 57 1.93 10.77 19.59
N CYS A 58 2.19 9.47 19.50
CA CYS A 58 1.59 8.47 20.39
C CYS A 58 2.03 8.68 21.84
N GLU A 59 3.29 8.97 22.08
CA GLU A 59 3.83 9.24 23.42
C GLU A 59 3.22 10.52 24.01
N GLU A 60 3.18 11.61 23.25
CA GLU A 60 2.61 12.90 23.68
C GLU A 60 1.11 12.82 24.00
N ASN A 61 0.37 11.97 23.27
CA ASN A 61 -1.08 11.83 23.40
C ASN A 61 -1.52 10.62 24.22
N ALA A 62 -0.59 9.91 24.85
CA ALA A 62 -0.84 8.70 25.62
C ALA A 62 -1.69 7.68 24.85
N VAL A 63 -1.32 7.40 23.60
CA VAL A 63 -1.99 6.44 22.73
C VAL A 63 -1.62 5.02 23.16
N ASP A 64 -2.61 4.20 23.46
CA ASP A 64 -2.43 2.80 23.87
C ASP A 64 -2.36 1.84 22.67
N PHE A 65 -3.04 2.18 21.57
CA PHE A 65 -3.20 1.27 20.43
C PHE A 65 -3.31 2.03 19.13
N VAL A 66 -2.56 1.59 18.11
CA VAL A 66 -2.60 2.18 16.76
C VAL A 66 -3.19 1.20 15.75
N VAL A 67 -4.11 1.69 14.92
CA VAL A 67 -4.63 0.96 13.75
C VAL A 67 -4.11 1.63 12.49
N VAL A 68 -3.33 0.90 11.69
CA VAL A 68 -2.83 1.39 10.41
C VAL A 68 -3.81 0.98 9.32
N GLY A 69 -4.48 1.96 8.71
CA GLY A 69 -5.51 1.72 7.69
C GLY A 69 -4.94 1.48 6.29
N PRO A 70 -4.16 2.43 5.72
CA PRO A 70 -3.65 2.33 4.36
C PRO A 70 -2.34 1.54 4.26
N GLU A 71 -2.00 1.15 3.05
CA GLU A 71 -0.82 0.33 2.74
C GLU A 71 0.49 1.12 2.81
N ALA A 72 0.49 2.40 2.43
CA ALA A 72 1.69 3.22 2.36
C ALA A 72 2.45 3.36 3.70
N PRO A 73 1.79 3.68 4.83
CA PRO A 73 2.45 3.67 6.13
C PRO A 73 3.03 2.32 6.53
N LEU A 74 2.38 1.22 6.14
CA LEU A 74 2.88 -0.14 6.41
C LEU A 74 4.15 -0.42 5.60
N ALA A 75 4.15 -0.08 4.32
CA ALA A 75 5.32 -0.19 3.46
C ALA A 75 6.48 0.72 3.93
N ALA A 76 6.17 1.89 4.50
CA ALA A 76 7.13 2.80 5.12
C ALA A 76 7.69 2.31 6.47
N GLY A 77 7.15 1.22 7.05
CA GLY A 77 7.66 0.62 8.27
C GLY A 77 7.11 1.22 9.57
N VAL A 78 6.03 1.99 9.52
CA VAL A 78 5.44 2.63 10.70
C VAL A 78 5.02 1.62 11.76
N ALA A 79 4.49 0.46 11.36
CA ALA A 79 4.15 -0.60 12.30
C ALA A 79 5.37 -1.19 13.02
N ASP A 80 6.52 -1.23 12.34
CA ASP A 80 7.78 -1.70 12.94
C ASP A 80 8.34 -0.66 13.93
N ALA A 81 8.27 0.63 13.59
CA ALA A 81 8.66 1.73 14.47
C ALA A 81 7.81 1.74 15.76
N LEU A 82 6.49 1.60 15.66
CA LEU A 82 5.57 1.52 16.79
C LEU A 82 5.90 0.33 17.71
N ARG A 83 6.11 -0.86 17.14
CA ARG A 83 6.49 -2.05 17.93
C ARG A 83 7.85 -1.89 18.59
N GLY A 84 8.81 -1.27 17.88
CA GLY A 84 10.14 -0.94 18.45
C GLY A 84 10.06 0.00 19.65
N ALA A 85 9.08 0.89 19.69
CA ALA A 85 8.77 1.78 20.80
C ALA A 85 7.87 1.14 21.87
N GLY A 86 7.46 -0.13 21.72
CA GLY A 86 6.58 -0.82 22.66
C GLY A 86 5.11 -0.43 22.57
N ILE A 87 4.70 0.27 21.51
CA ILE A 87 3.32 0.69 21.28
C ILE A 87 2.56 -0.43 20.52
N LEU A 88 1.40 -0.81 21.03
CA LEU A 88 0.57 -1.83 20.40
C LEU A 88 0.05 -1.33 19.05
N CYS A 89 0.19 -2.17 18.02
CA CYS A 89 -0.17 -1.80 16.66
C CYS A 89 -0.87 -2.96 15.94
N PHE A 90 -2.00 -2.64 15.29
CA PHE A 90 -2.64 -3.48 14.28
C PHE A 90 -2.15 -3.06 12.90
N GLY A 91 -1.43 -3.95 12.24
CA GLY A 91 -0.85 -3.80 10.91
C GLY A 91 0.32 -4.76 10.73
N PRO A 92 0.62 -5.25 9.52
CA PRO A 92 1.80 -6.07 9.24
C PRO A 92 3.10 -5.27 9.38
N SER A 93 4.22 -5.98 9.47
CA SER A 93 5.55 -5.37 9.32
C SER A 93 5.77 -4.86 7.89
N ALA A 94 6.77 -4.00 7.67
CA ALA A 94 7.16 -3.55 6.34
C ALA A 94 7.50 -4.74 5.42
N GLU A 95 8.17 -5.75 5.95
CA GLU A 95 8.50 -6.97 5.19
C GLU A 95 7.25 -7.74 4.77
N ALA A 96 6.26 -7.90 5.67
CA ALA A 96 4.99 -8.55 5.33
C ALA A 96 4.12 -7.69 4.41
N ALA A 97 4.18 -6.36 4.53
CA ALA A 97 3.47 -5.43 3.66
C ALA A 97 3.96 -5.47 2.21
N ARG A 98 5.14 -6.04 1.93
CA ARG A 98 5.64 -6.29 0.58
C ARG A 98 4.70 -7.18 -0.25
N LEU A 99 3.91 -8.04 0.39
CA LEU A 99 2.88 -8.83 -0.31
C LEU A 99 1.83 -7.96 -1.02
N GLU A 100 1.63 -6.73 -0.58
CA GLU A 100 0.74 -5.77 -1.24
C GLU A 100 1.53 -4.70 -2.01
N SER A 101 2.66 -4.24 -1.47
CA SER A 101 3.42 -3.13 -2.04
C SER A 101 4.37 -3.52 -3.19
N SER A 102 4.62 -4.83 -3.42
CA SER A 102 5.43 -5.32 -4.53
C SER A 102 4.79 -6.55 -5.16
N LYS A 103 4.29 -6.39 -6.38
CA LYS A 103 3.68 -7.47 -7.16
C LYS A 103 4.71 -8.57 -7.47
N SER A 104 5.93 -8.19 -7.83
CA SER A 104 7.00 -9.14 -8.09
C SER A 104 7.34 -9.98 -6.86
N PHE A 105 7.41 -9.37 -5.68
CA PHE A 105 7.62 -10.13 -4.43
C PHE A 105 6.48 -11.11 -4.17
N THR A 106 5.24 -10.70 -4.37
CA THR A 106 4.08 -11.60 -4.22
C THR A 106 4.15 -12.77 -5.17
N LYS A 107 4.54 -12.54 -6.43
CA LYS A 107 4.73 -13.61 -7.43
C LYS A 107 5.85 -14.58 -7.02
N GLU A 108 6.99 -14.05 -6.56
CA GLU A 108 8.10 -14.87 -6.03
C GLU A 108 7.66 -15.75 -4.85
N VAL A 109 6.85 -15.19 -3.93
CA VAL A 109 6.28 -15.96 -2.81
C VAL A 109 5.30 -17.03 -3.30
N CYS A 110 4.44 -16.71 -4.28
CA CYS A 110 3.53 -17.69 -4.88
C CYS A 110 4.30 -18.85 -5.52
N ASP A 111 5.35 -18.55 -6.29
CA ASP A 111 6.18 -19.57 -6.92
C ASP A 111 6.87 -20.47 -5.88
N ALA A 112 7.44 -19.87 -4.83
CA ALA A 112 8.08 -20.61 -3.74
C ALA A 112 7.11 -21.47 -2.94
N ALA A 113 5.85 -21.02 -2.79
CA ALA A 113 4.80 -21.74 -2.07
C ALA A 113 4.03 -22.74 -2.95
N GLY A 114 4.26 -22.78 -4.27
CA GLY A 114 3.46 -23.55 -5.22
C GLY A 114 2.01 -23.07 -5.31
N ALA A 115 1.73 -21.81 -4.96
CA ALA A 115 0.40 -21.24 -5.04
C ALA A 115 0.04 -20.91 -6.50
N PRO A 116 -1.17 -21.26 -6.97
CA PRO A 116 -1.56 -20.99 -8.35
C PRO A 116 -1.66 -19.48 -8.61
N THR A 117 -0.92 -19.02 -9.59
CA THR A 117 -0.96 -17.63 -10.08
C THR A 117 -0.74 -17.61 -11.59
N ALA A 118 -1.09 -16.51 -12.26
CA ALA A 118 -0.77 -16.32 -13.67
C ALA A 118 0.75 -16.32 -13.89
N GLY A 119 1.18 -16.77 -15.07
CA GLY A 119 2.57 -16.66 -15.48
C GLY A 119 3.01 -15.19 -15.45
N TRP A 120 4.26 -14.92 -15.14
CA TRP A 120 4.75 -13.57 -14.98
C TRP A 120 6.22 -13.43 -15.36
N ALA A 121 6.64 -12.23 -15.72
CA ALA A 121 8.03 -11.89 -15.93
C ALA A 121 8.28 -10.43 -15.54
N ARG A 122 9.46 -10.14 -15.00
CA ARG A 122 9.86 -8.81 -14.54
C ARG A 122 10.98 -8.25 -15.40
N PHE A 123 10.86 -7.00 -15.78
CA PHE A 123 11.84 -6.30 -16.62
C PHE A 123 12.23 -4.96 -16.00
N SER A 124 13.51 -4.62 -16.09
CA SER A 124 14.06 -3.30 -15.80
C SER A 124 14.55 -2.58 -17.06
N ASP A 125 14.40 -3.23 -18.22
CA ASP A 125 14.81 -2.73 -19.53
C ASP A 125 13.62 -2.80 -20.50
N LEU A 126 13.36 -1.68 -21.19
CA LEU A 126 12.20 -1.55 -22.09
C LEU A 126 12.30 -2.46 -23.30
N ASP A 127 13.49 -2.61 -23.88
CA ASP A 127 13.65 -3.41 -25.09
C ASP A 127 13.48 -4.90 -24.79
N ALA A 128 13.99 -5.35 -23.64
CA ALA A 128 13.77 -6.71 -23.18
C ALA A 128 12.28 -6.98 -22.88
N ALA A 129 11.58 -6.04 -22.23
CA ALA A 129 10.14 -6.14 -22.00
C ALA A 129 9.35 -6.22 -23.32
N LYS A 130 9.67 -5.35 -24.28
CA LYS A 130 9.05 -5.37 -25.62
C LYS A 130 9.32 -6.66 -26.39
N ALA A 131 10.53 -7.20 -26.28
CA ALA A 131 10.86 -8.48 -26.91
C ALA A 131 10.04 -9.62 -26.31
N HIS A 132 9.89 -9.65 -24.99
CA HIS A 132 9.05 -10.64 -24.31
C HIS A 132 7.58 -10.54 -24.73
N VAL A 133 7.00 -9.34 -24.71
CA VAL A 133 5.61 -9.11 -25.12
C VAL A 133 5.37 -9.53 -26.58
N ARG A 134 6.31 -9.25 -27.50
CA ARG A 134 6.21 -9.72 -28.88
C ARG A 134 6.24 -11.24 -29.02
N ALA A 135 6.99 -11.92 -28.14
CA ALA A 135 7.07 -13.38 -28.13
C ALA A 135 5.83 -14.03 -27.52
N GLN A 136 5.25 -13.44 -26.48
CA GLN A 136 4.04 -13.95 -25.80
C GLN A 136 2.76 -13.63 -26.59
N GLY A 137 2.68 -12.45 -27.20
CA GLY A 137 1.49 -11.95 -27.88
C GLY A 137 0.51 -11.29 -26.91
N ALA A 138 -0.74 -11.10 -27.40
CA ALA A 138 -1.84 -10.56 -26.63
C ALA A 138 -3.02 -11.56 -26.62
N PRO A 139 -3.95 -11.50 -25.64
CA PRO A 139 -4.01 -10.52 -24.55
C PRO A 139 -2.94 -10.73 -23.49
N ILE A 140 -2.48 -9.63 -22.87
CA ILE A 140 -1.47 -9.65 -21.82
C ILE A 140 -1.72 -8.49 -20.83
N VAL A 141 -1.31 -8.65 -19.57
CA VAL A 141 -1.41 -7.61 -18.57
C VAL A 141 -0.03 -7.00 -18.33
N VAL A 142 0.09 -5.70 -18.48
CA VAL A 142 1.31 -4.94 -18.20
C VAL A 142 1.09 -4.17 -16.91
N THR A 143 1.98 -4.36 -15.92
CA THR A 143 1.85 -3.73 -14.62
C THR A 143 3.12 -2.99 -14.21
N ALA A 144 2.96 -1.86 -13.52
CA ALA A 144 4.04 -1.24 -12.77
C ALA A 144 4.17 -1.92 -11.40
N ASP A 145 5.39 -2.29 -10.98
CA ASP A 145 5.62 -2.84 -9.65
C ASP A 145 5.61 -1.71 -8.61
N GLY A 146 4.84 -1.87 -7.53
CA GLY A 146 4.68 -0.89 -6.45
C GLY A 146 3.22 -0.51 -6.17
N LEU A 147 3.03 0.42 -5.23
CA LEU A 147 1.73 0.97 -4.84
C LEU A 147 1.26 2.03 -5.84
N ALA A 148 0.56 1.61 -6.89
CA ALA A 148 0.15 2.48 -8.00
C ALA A 148 -1.28 3.03 -7.87
N ALA A 149 -1.94 2.88 -6.72
CA ALA A 149 -3.32 3.33 -6.46
C ALA A 149 -4.31 2.96 -7.60
N GLY A 150 -4.15 1.77 -8.19
CA GLY A 150 -4.98 1.27 -9.30
C GLY A 150 -4.62 1.82 -10.68
N LYS A 151 -3.61 2.68 -10.82
CA LYS A 151 -3.22 3.32 -12.10
C LYS A 151 -2.09 2.60 -12.83
N GLY A 152 -1.48 1.58 -12.25
CA GLY A 152 -0.32 0.89 -12.81
C GLY A 152 -0.63 -0.46 -13.46
N VAL A 153 -1.89 -0.75 -13.82
CA VAL A 153 -2.30 -2.01 -14.43
C VAL A 153 -3.01 -1.73 -15.76
N ILE A 154 -2.47 -2.26 -16.85
CA ILE A 154 -3.03 -2.11 -18.18
C ILE A 154 -3.31 -3.50 -18.77
N VAL A 155 -4.57 -3.79 -19.05
CA VAL A 155 -4.99 -5.00 -19.74
C VAL A 155 -4.96 -4.71 -21.24
N ALA A 156 -3.93 -5.19 -21.92
CA ALA A 156 -3.74 -4.99 -23.36
C ALA A 156 -4.37 -6.15 -24.14
N MET A 157 -5.35 -5.85 -24.98
CA MET A 157 -6.04 -6.83 -25.82
C MET A 157 -5.30 -7.06 -27.14
N THR A 158 -4.44 -6.12 -27.54
CA THR A 158 -3.64 -6.18 -28.75
C THR A 158 -2.16 -5.96 -28.45
N LEU A 159 -1.29 -6.42 -29.38
CA LEU A 159 0.15 -6.22 -29.25
C LEU A 159 0.52 -4.74 -29.23
N ASP A 160 -0.13 -3.91 -30.04
CA ASP A 160 0.14 -2.47 -30.09
C ASP A 160 -0.22 -1.77 -28.79
N GLU A 161 -1.36 -2.14 -28.16
CA GLU A 161 -1.72 -1.66 -26.82
C GLU A 161 -0.68 -2.07 -25.76
N ALA A 162 -0.19 -3.30 -25.80
CA ALA A 162 0.82 -3.79 -24.86
C ALA A 162 2.16 -3.04 -25.01
N LEU A 163 2.60 -2.79 -26.24
CA LEU A 163 3.82 -2.04 -26.50
C LEU A 163 3.68 -0.57 -26.08
N ALA A 164 2.52 0.06 -26.32
CA ALA A 164 2.24 1.41 -25.87
C ALA A 164 2.21 1.51 -24.33
N ALA A 165 1.61 0.52 -23.65
CA ALA A 165 1.61 0.45 -22.19
C ALA A 165 3.04 0.37 -21.60
N LEU A 166 3.94 -0.40 -22.23
CA LEU A 166 5.35 -0.44 -21.84
C LEU A 166 6.03 0.92 -22.02
N ASP A 167 5.79 1.60 -23.13
CA ASP A 167 6.36 2.94 -23.38
C ASP A 167 5.87 3.95 -22.34
N GLU A 168 4.60 3.89 -21.93
CA GLU A 168 4.04 4.75 -20.89
C GLU A 168 4.67 4.48 -19.53
N ILE A 169 4.77 3.22 -19.12
CA ILE A 169 5.34 2.82 -17.82
C ILE A 169 6.83 3.16 -17.73
N PHE A 170 7.62 2.83 -18.75
CA PHE A 170 9.04 3.12 -18.77
C PHE A 170 9.37 4.60 -19.06
N GLY A 171 8.49 5.31 -19.76
CA GLY A 171 8.63 6.73 -20.09
C GLY A 171 8.43 7.68 -18.91
N GLY A 172 8.04 7.16 -17.73
CA GLY A 172 7.92 7.94 -16.50
C GLY A 172 6.66 8.79 -16.40
N THR A 173 5.65 8.52 -17.20
CA THR A 173 4.31 9.13 -17.07
C THR A 173 3.59 8.59 -15.83
N ILE A 174 4.02 7.43 -15.35
CA ILE A 174 3.69 6.83 -14.05
C ILE A 174 4.93 6.99 -13.17
N ASP A 175 4.77 7.52 -11.96
CA ASP A 175 5.81 7.89 -10.99
C ASP A 175 7.07 6.99 -11.05
N GLN A 176 8.27 7.61 -11.10
CA GLN A 176 9.57 6.95 -11.31
C GLN A 176 10.00 5.93 -10.22
N SER A 177 9.21 5.75 -9.16
CA SER A 177 9.41 4.74 -8.13
C SER A 177 9.02 3.32 -8.58
N PHE A 178 8.40 3.18 -9.75
CA PHE A 178 7.87 1.91 -10.25
C PHE A 178 8.85 1.16 -11.15
N ARG A 179 8.96 -0.14 -10.91
CA ARG A 179 9.64 -1.06 -11.81
C ARG A 179 8.59 -1.90 -12.54
N PRO A 180 8.61 -1.98 -13.87
CA PRO A 180 7.59 -2.70 -14.62
C PRO A 180 7.69 -4.22 -14.41
N SER A 181 6.52 -4.87 -14.38
CA SER A 181 6.36 -6.31 -14.52
C SER A 181 5.35 -6.62 -15.61
N VAL A 182 5.43 -7.80 -16.22
CA VAL A 182 4.51 -8.27 -17.28
C VAL A 182 3.93 -9.60 -16.81
N ASP A 183 2.60 -9.66 -16.72
CA ASP A 183 1.83 -10.84 -16.31
C ASP A 183 1.07 -11.44 -17.51
#